data_8b4e3f6143da52d7ddcfc49e95c17e00
#
_entry.id   8b4e3f6143da52d7ddcfc49e95c17e00
#
_cell.length_a   1.000
_cell.length_b   1.000
_cell.length_c   1.000
_cell.angle_alpha   90.00
_cell.angle_beta   90.00
_cell.angle_gamma   90.00
#
_symmetry.space_group_name_H-M   'P 1'
#
loop_
_entity.id
_entity.type
_entity.pdbx_description
1 polymer ?
#
loop_
_entity_poly.entity_id
_entity_poly.type
_entity_poly.pdbx_seq_one_letter_code
_entity_poly.pdbx_strand_id
1 'polypeptide(L)'
;MKTKFIKHSITNAAFALVLCAAFFSCKKDFTPQTGPYNLDVVLHGTNKNFGASGFVKFRQDEDTARIITLDTWVSNLEPNHSYLLQRAVNPITDNTGCSSIAWLTLGKGLQPQAIETDEHGNGKANLWRDVTAVARGTSFHIHFQVIDATSLATVLTSDCFDYTVR
;
A
#
# COMPACT_ATOMS: atom_id res chain seq x y z
N MET A 1 44.67 60.37 -25.13
CA MET A 1 43.33 60.03 -24.71
C MET A 1 42.95 58.73 -25.40
N LYS A 2 42.87 57.63 -24.67
CA LYS A 2 42.50 56.32 -25.20
C LYS A 2 41.31 55.78 -24.41
N THR A 3 40.16 55.78 -25.00
CA THR A 3 38.92 55.14 -24.50
C THR A 3 39.03 53.63 -24.67
N LYS A 4 39.02 52.86 -23.57
CA LYS A 4 38.90 51.39 -23.57
C LYS A 4 37.45 51.04 -23.40
N PHE A 5 36.90 50.38 -24.41
CA PHE A 5 35.61 49.73 -24.41
C PHE A 5 35.60 48.52 -23.49
N ILE A 6 34.65 48.49 -22.57
CA ILE A 6 34.30 47.31 -21.77
C ILE A 6 33.28 46.49 -22.58
N LYS A 7 33.72 45.39 -23.15
CA LYS A 7 32.88 44.31 -23.64
C LYS A 7 33.22 43.09 -22.81
N HIS A 8 32.31 42.64 -22.00
CA HIS A 8 32.13 41.26 -21.52
C HIS A 8 31.24 41.30 -20.29
N SER A 9 29.94 41.05 -20.42
CA SER A 9 29.11 40.44 -19.40
C SER A 9 27.65 40.25 -19.82
N ILE A 10 27.38 39.62 -20.97
CA ILE A 10 25.99 39.30 -21.33
C ILE A 10 25.80 37.80 -21.64
N THR A 11 26.84 36.99 -21.69
CA THR A 11 26.75 35.61 -22.13
C THR A 11 26.52 34.58 -21.00
N ASN A 12 26.60 34.97 -19.73
CA ASN A 12 26.44 34.01 -18.63
C ASN A 12 25.06 33.99 -17.99
N ALA A 13 24.15 34.91 -18.32
CA ALA A 13 22.80 34.93 -17.75
C ALA A 13 21.80 34.02 -18.50
N ALA A 14 22.07 33.69 -19.76
CA ALA A 14 21.18 32.86 -20.58
C ALA A 14 21.31 31.35 -20.27
N PHE A 15 22.46 30.91 -19.75
CA PHE A 15 22.71 29.47 -19.50
C PHE A 15 22.13 28.99 -18.15
N ALA A 16 21.91 29.89 -17.19
CA ALA A 16 21.34 29.56 -15.88
C ALA A 16 19.82 29.34 -15.90
N LEU A 17 19.14 29.91 -16.90
CA LEU A 17 17.66 29.84 -17.01
C LEU A 17 17.15 28.56 -17.65
N VAL A 18 17.99 27.85 -18.42
CA VAL A 18 17.61 26.58 -19.08
C VAL A 18 17.73 25.37 -18.14
N LEU A 19 18.57 25.45 -17.11
CA LEU A 19 18.75 24.32 -16.17
C LEU A 19 17.62 24.18 -15.12
N CYS A 20 16.83 25.23 -14.89
CA CYS A 20 15.72 25.16 -13.92
C CYS A 20 14.43 24.55 -14.49
N ALA A 21 14.32 24.38 -15.81
CA ALA A 21 13.10 23.81 -16.42
C ALA A 21 13.08 22.28 -16.44
N ALA A 22 14.16 21.59 -16.08
CA ALA A 22 14.27 20.13 -16.15
C ALA A 22 13.79 19.39 -14.90
N PHE A 23 13.44 20.10 -13.81
CA PHE A 23 12.97 19.47 -12.57
C PHE A 23 11.45 19.47 -12.39
N PHE A 24 10.68 19.91 -13.38
CA PHE A 24 9.23 19.82 -13.37
C PHE A 24 8.74 18.65 -14.24
N SER A 25 9.18 17.45 -13.94
CA SER A 25 8.57 16.32 -14.60
C SER A 25 8.56 15.09 -13.69
N CYS A 26 7.37 14.55 -13.60
CA CYS A 26 6.93 13.32 -12.97
C CYS A 26 6.47 13.41 -11.51
N LYS A 27 5.47 14.27 -11.22
CA LYS A 27 4.37 13.75 -10.43
C LYS A 27 3.63 12.76 -11.34
N LYS A 28 3.96 11.47 -11.29
CA LYS A 28 3.01 10.45 -11.65
C LYS A 28 1.83 10.65 -10.70
N ASP A 29 0.74 11.22 -11.18
CA ASP A 29 -0.52 11.19 -10.45
C ASP A 29 -0.84 9.72 -10.25
N PHE A 30 -0.54 9.22 -9.04
CA PHE A 30 -0.99 7.92 -8.59
C PHE A 30 -2.49 8.05 -8.36
N THR A 31 -3.27 7.79 -9.40
CA THR A 31 -4.71 7.58 -9.26
C THR A 31 -4.87 6.21 -8.62
N PRO A 32 -5.33 6.13 -7.36
CA PRO A 32 -5.61 4.84 -6.74
C PRO A 32 -6.58 4.08 -7.63
N GLN A 33 -6.21 2.87 -8.07
CA GLN A 33 -7.14 2.00 -8.79
C GLN A 33 -8.16 1.44 -7.77
N THR A 34 -9.19 2.23 -7.50
CA THR A 34 -10.32 1.84 -6.70
C THR A 34 -11.43 1.36 -7.63
N GLY A 35 -11.48 0.08 -7.85
CA GLY A 35 -12.61 -0.60 -8.50
C GLY A 35 -13.07 -1.74 -7.60
N PRO A 36 -14.26 -2.32 -7.81
CA PRO A 36 -14.78 -3.35 -6.91
C PRO A 36 -13.92 -4.62 -6.83
N TYR A 37 -12.93 -4.77 -7.69
CA TYR A 37 -12.05 -5.95 -7.77
C TYR A 37 -10.59 -5.66 -7.40
N ASN A 38 -10.21 -4.39 -7.36
CA ASN A 38 -8.83 -3.95 -7.14
C ASN A 38 -8.83 -2.84 -6.09
N LEU A 39 -8.04 -3.01 -5.03
CA LEU A 39 -7.94 -2.03 -3.95
C LEU A 39 -6.48 -1.62 -3.76
N ASP A 40 -6.28 -0.34 -3.55
CA ASP A 40 -5.02 0.23 -3.08
C ASP A 40 -5.20 0.63 -1.62
N VAL A 41 -4.81 -0.28 -0.72
CA VAL A 41 -5.10 -0.19 0.71
C VAL A 41 -3.93 0.47 1.43
N VAL A 42 -4.16 1.63 2.00
CA VAL A 42 -3.20 2.27 2.91
C VAL A 42 -3.42 1.73 4.32
N LEU A 43 -2.33 1.41 4.99
CA LEU A 43 -2.31 1.00 6.40
C LEU A 43 -1.68 2.10 7.25
N HIS A 44 -2.37 2.49 8.29
CA HIS A 44 -1.97 3.56 9.20
C HIS A 44 -1.50 2.99 10.54
N GLY A 45 -0.44 3.55 11.07
CA GLY A 45 0.06 3.18 12.39
C GLY A 45 -0.97 3.46 13.49
N THR A 46 -1.09 2.53 14.43
CA THR A 46 -1.88 2.75 15.65
C THR A 46 -1.22 3.81 16.54
N ASN A 47 -1.93 4.33 17.55
CA ASN A 47 -1.39 5.34 18.48
C ASN A 47 -0.06 4.96 19.13
N LYS A 48 0.24 3.66 19.27
CA LYS A 48 1.50 3.16 19.83
C LYS A 48 2.62 3.10 18.79
N ASN A 49 2.28 3.11 17.50
CA ASN A 49 3.19 2.98 16.36
C ASN A 49 3.06 4.20 15.44
N PHE A 50 3.05 5.38 16.05
CA PHE A 50 2.95 6.64 15.31
C PHE A 50 4.13 6.79 14.34
N GLY A 51 3.81 7.04 13.06
CA GLY A 51 4.80 7.12 11.98
C GLY A 51 5.05 5.80 11.23
N ALA A 52 4.61 4.65 11.76
CA ALA A 52 4.57 3.40 11.02
C ALA A 52 3.47 3.46 9.94
N SER A 53 3.72 2.83 8.82
CA SER A 53 2.78 2.82 7.68
C SER A 53 2.90 1.53 6.89
N GLY A 54 1.92 1.26 6.05
CA GLY A 54 1.97 0.14 5.13
C GLY A 54 1.06 0.35 3.93
N PHE A 55 1.18 -0.54 2.97
CA PHE A 55 0.39 -0.53 1.76
C PHE A 55 0.12 -1.96 1.31
N VAL A 56 -1.12 -2.26 0.92
CA VAL A 56 -1.49 -3.53 0.30
C VAL A 56 -2.04 -3.27 -1.09
N LYS A 57 -1.33 -3.74 -2.10
CA LYS A 57 -1.83 -3.79 -3.46
C LYS A 57 -2.67 -5.06 -3.61
N PHE A 58 -3.97 -4.92 -3.44
CA PHE A 58 -4.94 -6.00 -3.59
C PHE A 58 -5.43 -6.03 -5.04
N ARG A 59 -5.30 -7.17 -5.70
CA ARG A 59 -5.70 -7.36 -7.09
C ARG A 59 -6.38 -8.71 -7.27
N GLN A 60 -7.49 -8.71 -8.02
CA GLN A 60 -8.10 -9.92 -8.53
C GLN A 60 -8.22 -9.82 -10.04
N ASP A 61 -7.42 -10.61 -10.76
CA ASP A 61 -7.45 -10.64 -12.20
C ASP A 61 -8.71 -11.35 -12.73
N GLU A 62 -9.07 -11.03 -13.99
CA GLU A 62 -10.22 -11.62 -14.67
C GLU A 62 -9.81 -12.96 -15.31
N ASP A 63 -9.36 -13.89 -14.50
CA ASP A 63 -8.97 -15.21 -14.94
C ASP A 63 -9.85 -16.30 -14.31
N THR A 64 -9.63 -17.55 -14.74
CA THR A 64 -10.34 -18.70 -14.19
C THR A 64 -9.76 -19.18 -12.87
N ALA A 65 -8.56 -18.77 -12.52
CA ALA A 65 -7.87 -19.19 -11.30
C ALA A 65 -8.50 -18.62 -10.04
N ARG A 66 -9.17 -17.45 -10.15
CA ARG A 66 -9.86 -16.78 -9.05
C ARG A 66 -8.96 -16.57 -7.83
N ILE A 67 -7.77 -16.07 -8.10
CA ILE A 67 -6.76 -15.75 -7.10
C ILE A 67 -6.77 -14.25 -6.83
N ILE A 68 -6.72 -13.90 -5.55
CA ILE A 68 -6.42 -12.55 -5.10
C ILE A 68 -4.94 -12.50 -4.77
N THR A 69 -4.22 -11.56 -5.34
CA THR A 69 -2.85 -11.22 -4.95
C THR A 69 -2.85 -10.03 -4.00
N LEU A 70 -1.96 -10.06 -2.99
CA LEU A 70 -1.83 -9.06 -1.97
C LEU A 70 -0.34 -8.74 -1.77
N ASP A 71 0.20 -7.91 -2.66
CA ASP A 71 1.55 -7.40 -2.48
C ASP A 71 1.52 -6.39 -1.33
N THR A 72 2.23 -6.70 -0.26
CA THR A 72 2.18 -5.95 1.00
C THR A 72 3.54 -5.35 1.32
N TRP A 73 3.57 -4.09 1.69
CA TRP A 73 4.75 -3.36 2.18
C TRP A 73 4.45 -2.75 3.53
N VAL A 74 5.42 -2.75 4.41
CA VAL A 74 5.37 -2.08 5.71
C VAL A 74 6.64 -1.26 5.92
N SER A 75 6.54 -0.17 6.67
CA SER A 75 7.66 0.74 6.93
C SER A 75 7.59 1.31 8.33
N ASN A 76 8.76 1.61 8.89
CA ASN A 76 8.93 2.20 10.22
C ASN A 76 8.34 1.33 11.34
N LEU A 77 8.36 0.02 11.18
CA LEU A 77 8.05 -0.95 12.24
C LEU A 77 9.33 -1.32 13.01
N GLU A 78 9.22 -2.22 13.99
CA GLU A 78 10.38 -2.71 14.72
C GLU A 78 11.33 -3.46 13.78
N PRO A 79 12.64 -3.15 13.79
CA PRO A 79 13.63 -3.83 12.96
C PRO A 79 13.81 -5.32 13.28
N ASN A 80 14.12 -6.11 12.26
CA ASN A 80 14.38 -7.55 12.37
C ASN A 80 13.28 -8.30 13.12
N HIS A 81 12.02 -7.97 12.80
CA HIS A 81 10.84 -8.49 13.49
C HIS A 81 9.83 -9.06 12.50
N SER A 82 8.95 -9.94 12.99
CA SER A 82 7.96 -10.64 12.17
C SER A 82 6.55 -10.09 12.41
N TYR A 83 5.82 -9.86 11.32
CA TYR A 83 4.45 -9.36 11.34
C TYR A 83 3.53 -10.22 10.51
N LEU A 84 2.22 -10.17 10.75
CA LEU A 84 1.22 -10.90 10.00
C LEU A 84 0.16 -9.93 9.47
N LEU A 85 -0.16 -10.04 8.16
CA LEU A 85 -1.30 -9.37 7.58
C LEU A 85 -2.57 -10.17 7.85
N GLN A 86 -3.61 -9.51 8.33
CA GLN A 86 -4.93 -10.09 8.54
C GLN A 86 -6.00 -9.28 7.82
N ARG A 87 -7.09 -9.94 7.47
CA ARG A 87 -8.28 -9.29 6.96
C ARG A 87 -9.51 -9.72 7.75
N ALA A 88 -10.53 -8.85 7.86
CA ALA A 88 -11.87 -9.22 8.27
C ALA A 88 -12.88 -8.72 7.23
N VAL A 89 -14.02 -9.37 7.13
CA VAL A 89 -15.08 -9.05 6.18
C VAL A 89 -16.44 -9.04 6.85
N ASN A 90 -17.34 -8.18 6.32
CA ASN A 90 -18.78 -8.19 6.60
C ASN A 90 -19.52 -8.33 5.27
N PRO A 91 -20.70 -9.00 5.24
CA PRO A 91 -21.60 -8.90 4.10
C PRO A 91 -21.98 -7.44 3.86
N ILE A 92 -22.03 -7.01 2.59
CA ILE A 92 -22.38 -5.61 2.26
C ILE A 92 -23.82 -5.25 2.65
N THR A 93 -24.65 -6.27 2.87
CA THR A 93 -26.07 -6.13 3.28
C THR A 93 -26.26 -5.67 4.71
N ASP A 94 -25.21 -5.71 5.54
CA ASP A 94 -25.34 -5.49 6.98
C ASP A 94 -25.39 -4.01 7.37
N ASN A 95 -25.15 -3.08 6.45
CA ASN A 95 -25.05 -1.62 6.70
C ASN A 95 -24.17 -1.22 7.88
N THR A 96 -23.37 -2.15 8.41
CA THR A 96 -22.50 -1.96 9.58
C THR A 96 -21.06 -1.58 9.19
N GLY A 97 -20.79 -1.54 7.88
CA GLY A 97 -19.44 -1.32 7.35
C GLY A 97 -18.48 -2.42 7.84
N CYS A 98 -17.25 -2.05 8.14
CA CYS A 98 -16.21 -2.96 8.62
C CYS A 98 -16.23 -3.11 10.15
N SER A 99 -17.23 -3.79 10.68
CA SER A 99 -17.37 -4.04 12.12
C SER A 99 -16.91 -5.43 12.56
N SER A 100 -16.63 -6.34 11.61
CA SER A 100 -16.20 -7.72 11.91
C SER A 100 -14.84 -7.75 12.62
N ILE A 101 -14.75 -8.56 13.66
CA ILE A 101 -13.51 -8.92 14.35
C ILE A 101 -13.08 -10.36 14.05
N ALA A 102 -13.73 -11.01 13.08
CA ALA A 102 -13.36 -12.36 12.63
C ALA A 102 -12.14 -12.31 11.71
N TRP A 103 -10.99 -12.09 12.33
CA TRP A 103 -9.73 -11.91 11.62
C TRP A 103 -9.21 -13.23 11.04
N LEU A 104 -8.85 -13.19 9.75
CA LEU A 104 -8.17 -14.27 9.05
C LEU A 104 -6.75 -13.83 8.70
N THR A 105 -5.76 -14.57 9.17
CA THR A 105 -4.36 -14.35 8.78
C THR A 105 -4.16 -14.76 7.33
N LEU A 106 -3.53 -13.87 6.57
CA LEU A 106 -3.21 -14.05 5.16
C LEU A 106 -1.81 -14.64 4.98
N GLY A 107 -1.59 -15.23 3.81
CA GLY A 107 -0.31 -15.87 3.50
C GLY A 107 -0.27 -16.32 2.05
N LYS A 108 0.30 -17.48 1.78
CA LYS A 108 0.29 -18.13 0.47
C LYS A 108 -0.78 -19.23 0.45
N GLY A 109 -1.91 -18.93 -0.16
CA GLY A 109 -3.10 -19.78 -0.10
C GLY A 109 -3.66 -19.83 1.32
N LEU A 110 -3.67 -21.00 1.93
CA LEU A 110 -4.15 -21.24 3.29
C LEU A 110 -3.02 -21.18 4.34
N GLN A 111 -1.77 -21.10 3.92
CA GLN A 111 -0.62 -21.10 4.83
C GLN A 111 -0.27 -19.66 5.23
N PRO A 112 -0.39 -19.29 6.51
CA PRO A 112 0.05 -18.01 6.99
C PRO A 112 1.50 -17.72 6.61
N GLN A 113 1.81 -16.47 6.25
CA GLN A 113 3.18 -16.05 5.97
C GLN A 113 3.48 -14.74 6.65
N ALA A 114 4.61 -14.67 7.33
CA ALA A 114 5.09 -13.46 7.97
C ALA A 114 5.64 -12.45 6.96
N ILE A 115 5.56 -11.20 7.34
CA ILE A 115 6.25 -10.06 6.76
C ILE A 115 7.45 -9.81 7.66
N GLU A 116 8.65 -10.11 7.15
CA GLU A 116 9.89 -9.89 7.88
C GLU A 116 10.40 -8.47 7.61
N THR A 117 10.72 -7.73 8.66
CA THR A 117 11.33 -6.40 8.54
C THR A 117 12.85 -6.49 8.53
N ASP A 118 13.47 -5.59 7.78
CA ASP A 118 14.91 -5.39 7.74
C ASP A 118 15.42 -4.59 8.96
N GLU A 119 16.71 -4.26 8.98
CA GLU A 119 17.36 -3.45 10.01
C GLU A 119 16.82 -2.02 10.12
N HIS A 120 16.04 -1.56 9.15
CA HIS A 120 15.40 -0.25 9.11
C HIS A 120 13.89 -0.31 9.42
N GLY A 121 13.36 -1.48 9.74
CA GLY A 121 11.93 -1.67 10.01
C GLY A 121 11.05 -1.67 8.77
N ASN A 122 11.61 -1.94 7.57
CA ASN A 122 10.86 -2.07 6.33
C ASN A 122 10.71 -3.54 5.96
N GLY A 123 9.52 -3.93 5.52
CA GLY A 123 9.24 -5.31 5.12
C GLY A 123 8.37 -5.40 3.89
N LYS A 124 8.46 -6.55 3.20
CA LYS A 124 7.64 -6.87 2.04
C LYS A 124 7.24 -8.33 2.05
N ALA A 125 5.97 -8.60 1.68
CA ALA A 125 5.49 -9.95 1.42
C ALA A 125 4.59 -9.98 0.18
N ASN A 126 4.73 -11.02 -0.64
CA ASN A 126 3.83 -11.32 -1.75
C ASN A 126 2.91 -12.44 -1.30
N LEU A 127 1.68 -12.08 -0.97
CA LEU A 127 0.67 -12.98 -0.46
C LEU A 127 -0.37 -13.27 -1.54
N TRP A 128 -1.13 -14.35 -1.38
CA TRP A 128 -2.24 -14.64 -2.27
C TRP A 128 -3.30 -15.50 -1.60
N ARG A 129 -4.53 -15.43 -2.10
CA ARG A 129 -5.67 -16.19 -1.61
C ARG A 129 -6.52 -16.72 -2.75
N ASP A 130 -6.86 -17.99 -2.70
CA ASP A 130 -7.87 -18.61 -3.54
C ASP A 130 -9.27 -18.24 -3.01
N VAL A 131 -10.15 -17.81 -3.92
CA VAL A 131 -11.54 -17.45 -3.63
C VAL A 131 -12.54 -18.23 -4.47
N THR A 132 -12.15 -19.38 -5.01
CA THR A 132 -13.01 -20.25 -5.82
C THR A 132 -14.25 -20.73 -5.06
N ALA A 133 -14.17 -20.87 -3.74
CA ALA A 133 -15.29 -21.26 -2.87
C ALA A 133 -16.34 -20.14 -2.67
N VAL A 134 -16.02 -18.89 -3.04
CA VAL A 134 -16.96 -17.77 -2.91
C VAL A 134 -17.62 -17.51 -4.26
N ALA A 135 -18.94 -17.34 -4.32
CA ALA A 135 -19.64 -17.07 -5.56
C ALA A 135 -19.18 -15.76 -6.22
N ARG A 136 -19.07 -15.74 -7.56
CA ARG A 136 -18.81 -14.50 -8.32
C ARG A 136 -19.92 -13.49 -8.06
N GLY A 137 -19.55 -12.21 -7.98
CA GLY A 137 -20.49 -11.13 -7.69
C GLY A 137 -20.83 -10.98 -6.21
N THR A 138 -20.33 -11.85 -5.33
CA THR A 138 -20.49 -11.67 -3.89
C THR A 138 -19.67 -10.45 -3.43
N SER A 139 -20.35 -9.52 -2.72
CA SER A 139 -19.73 -8.28 -2.25
C SER A 139 -19.58 -8.25 -0.75
N PHE A 140 -18.50 -7.65 -0.28
CA PHE A 140 -18.13 -7.53 1.12
C PHE A 140 -17.61 -6.13 1.44
N HIS A 141 -17.86 -5.67 2.66
CA HIS A 141 -17.00 -4.70 3.31
C HIS A 141 -15.76 -5.44 3.81
N ILE A 142 -14.57 -4.96 3.50
CA ILE A 142 -13.29 -5.56 3.85
C ILE A 142 -12.36 -4.55 4.48
N HIS A 143 -11.66 -4.94 5.53
CA HIS A 143 -10.60 -4.16 6.13
C HIS A 143 -9.43 -5.03 6.55
N PHE A 144 -8.28 -4.40 6.79
CA PHE A 144 -7.03 -5.07 7.05
C PHE A 144 -6.38 -4.56 8.32
N GLN A 145 -5.59 -5.42 8.93
CA GLN A 145 -4.65 -5.03 9.98
C GLN A 145 -3.33 -5.78 9.82
N VAL A 146 -2.25 -5.17 10.31
CA VAL A 146 -0.99 -5.86 10.56
C VAL A 146 -0.84 -6.01 12.06
N ILE A 147 -0.53 -7.23 12.47
CA ILE A 147 -0.26 -7.55 13.87
C ILE A 147 1.19 -7.99 14.04
N ASP A 148 1.75 -7.73 15.18
CA ASP A 148 2.99 -8.33 15.64
C ASP A 148 2.82 -9.85 15.79
N ALA A 149 3.70 -10.65 15.20
CA ALA A 149 3.53 -12.10 15.17
C ALA A 149 3.75 -12.77 16.54
N THR A 150 4.42 -12.09 17.47
CA THR A 150 4.73 -12.61 18.80
C THR A 150 3.70 -12.18 19.84
N SER A 151 3.44 -10.87 19.93
CA SER A 151 2.52 -10.30 20.93
C SER A 151 1.06 -10.31 20.50
N LEU A 152 0.79 -10.52 19.21
CA LEU A 152 -0.51 -10.42 18.53
C LEU A 152 -1.14 -9.01 18.65
N ALA A 153 -0.36 -8.02 19.02
CA ALA A 153 -0.81 -6.64 19.10
C ALA A 153 -0.99 -6.05 17.69
N THR A 154 -2.08 -5.32 17.45
CA THR A 154 -2.29 -4.59 16.21
C THR A 154 -1.34 -3.39 16.13
N VAL A 155 -0.57 -3.31 15.05
CA VAL A 155 0.41 -2.25 14.78
C VAL A 155 -0.03 -1.31 13.67
N LEU A 156 -0.71 -1.83 12.63
CA LEU A 156 -1.28 -1.04 11.54
C LEU A 156 -2.74 -1.43 11.30
N THR A 157 -3.55 -0.48 10.83
CA THR A 157 -4.95 -0.70 10.44
C THR A 157 -5.26 0.02 9.14
N SER A 158 -6.23 -0.49 8.36
CA SER A 158 -6.76 0.18 7.17
C SER A 158 -8.10 0.82 7.43
N ASP A 159 -8.52 1.67 6.48
CA ASP A 159 -9.92 2.02 6.30
C ASP A 159 -10.76 0.83 5.83
N CYS A 160 -12.08 1.04 5.73
CA CYS A 160 -13.05 0.10 5.21
C CYS A 160 -13.19 0.26 3.70
N PHE A 161 -13.18 -0.84 2.97
CA PHE A 161 -13.31 -0.87 1.51
C PHE A 161 -14.45 -1.80 1.10
N ASP A 162 -15.06 -1.52 -0.05
CA ASP A 162 -15.97 -2.44 -0.71
C ASP A 162 -15.20 -3.30 -1.71
N TYR A 163 -15.44 -4.61 -1.65
CA TYR A 163 -14.83 -5.58 -2.54
C TYR A 163 -15.89 -6.53 -3.10
N THR A 164 -15.84 -6.78 -4.41
CA THR A 164 -16.70 -7.76 -5.08
C THR A 164 -15.84 -8.86 -5.70
N VAL A 165 -16.20 -10.13 -5.47
CA VAL A 165 -15.53 -11.29 -6.04
C VAL A 165 -15.80 -11.38 -7.55
N ARG A 166 -14.72 -11.42 -8.34
CA ARG A 166 -14.77 -11.46 -9.81
C ARG A 166 -14.96 -12.88 -10.35
#